data_0233e6176469bcd8fd660728cc4090c0
#
_entry.id   0233e6176469bcd8fd660728cc4090c0
#
_cell.length_a   1.000
_cell.length_b   1.000
_cell.length_c   1.000
_cell.angle_alpha   90.00
_cell.angle_beta   90.00
_cell.angle_gamma   90.00
#
_symmetry.space_group_name_H-M   'P 1'
#
loop_
_entity.id
_entity.type
_entity.pdbx_description
1 polymer ?
#
loop_
_entity_poly.entity_id
_entity_poly.type
_entity_poly.pdbx_seq_one_letter_code
_entity_poly.pdbx_strand_id
1 'polypeptide(L)'
;MSDRLRFIAAGACAAVVIGLGIERLTPGINSAQRLGQSTLEGHPNPADFSVEELQILQRRFGVHGPQTPLAQLFTDGIDQLQPLRLRTLDRLQALKPVILRESARHRVNPMLVTAILFDEIQHSKPGEALPFIAHSGLVKTHGPAQLGISELIHQKKLPQHPTPKEIAWARDQLLNPEQNVQLLAAKLQRLKRELGLPPHGVLQASRSYVDAKAIATLSYLHNGKLDYPARVLRYMQDPELHGLIYSSRAPARPHFI
;
A
#
# COMPACT_ATOMS: atom_id res chain seq x y z
N MET A 1 5.31 -3.00 -57.71
CA MET A 1 6.22 -4.03 -57.25
C MET A 1 6.71 -3.57 -55.91
N SER A 2 6.03 -4.00 -54.80
CA SER A 2 6.36 -5.13 -53.94
C SER A 2 7.61 -4.83 -53.12
N ASP A 3 7.69 -4.76 -51.83
CA ASP A 3 7.24 -5.72 -50.84
C ASP A 3 7.08 -5.08 -49.44
N ARG A 4 6.04 -5.50 -48.77
CA ARG A 4 5.82 -5.19 -47.36
C ARG A 4 6.58 -6.22 -46.52
N LEU A 5 7.56 -5.83 -45.75
CA LEU A 5 8.16 -6.66 -44.71
C LEU A 5 7.42 -6.46 -43.38
N ARG A 6 6.64 -7.48 -42.99
CA ARG A 6 6.04 -7.62 -41.70
C ARG A 6 7.07 -8.25 -40.72
N PHE A 7 7.52 -7.50 -39.75
CA PHE A 7 8.24 -8.07 -38.62
C PHE A 7 7.24 -8.53 -37.56
N ILE A 8 7.11 -9.84 -37.44
CA ILE A 8 6.42 -10.51 -36.31
C ILE A 8 7.51 -10.72 -35.25
N ALA A 9 7.44 -9.98 -34.15
CA ALA A 9 8.24 -10.27 -32.97
C ALA A 9 7.51 -11.34 -32.14
N ALA A 10 7.98 -12.57 -32.26
CA ALA A 10 7.55 -13.67 -31.40
C ALA A 10 8.23 -13.52 -30.03
N GLY A 11 7.48 -13.13 -29.00
CA GLY A 11 7.90 -13.17 -27.62
C GLY A 11 7.84 -14.62 -27.12
N ALA A 12 8.98 -15.24 -26.88
CA ALA A 12 9.08 -16.55 -26.25
C ALA A 12 8.79 -16.43 -24.75
N CYS A 13 7.60 -16.84 -24.30
CA CYS A 13 7.34 -17.16 -22.92
C CYS A 13 7.98 -18.50 -22.56
N ALA A 14 9.08 -18.48 -21.83
CA ALA A 14 9.64 -19.69 -21.24
C ALA A 14 8.73 -20.13 -20.07
N ALA A 15 7.86 -21.12 -20.31
CA ALA A 15 7.15 -21.82 -19.26
C ALA A 15 8.10 -22.83 -18.61
N VAL A 16 8.55 -22.54 -17.40
CA VAL A 16 9.23 -23.52 -16.55
C VAL A 16 8.15 -24.40 -15.92
N VAL A 17 7.95 -25.60 -16.47
CA VAL A 17 7.14 -26.65 -15.85
C VAL A 17 8.00 -27.33 -14.81
N ILE A 18 7.85 -27.00 -13.54
CA ILE A 18 8.37 -27.78 -12.44
C ILE A 18 7.32 -28.86 -12.13
N GLY A 19 7.58 -30.09 -12.59
CA GLY A 19 6.82 -31.27 -12.18
C GLY A 19 7.10 -31.58 -10.71
N LEU A 20 6.15 -31.33 -9.83
CA LEU A 20 6.18 -31.83 -8.46
C LEU A 20 5.26 -33.04 -8.36
N GLY A 21 5.90 -34.17 -8.04
CA GLY A 21 5.20 -35.39 -7.71
C GLY A 21 4.22 -35.19 -6.56
N ILE A 22 2.99 -35.66 -6.78
CA ILE A 22 1.95 -35.66 -5.75
C ILE A 22 2.23 -36.85 -4.83
N GLU A 23 2.94 -36.63 -3.74
CA GLU A 23 2.86 -37.53 -2.60
C GLU A 23 1.71 -37.09 -1.70
N ARG A 24 0.80 -38.02 -1.48
CA ARG A 24 -0.35 -37.89 -0.58
C ARG A 24 0.17 -37.68 0.84
N LEU A 25 0.11 -36.46 1.35
CA LEU A 25 0.28 -36.15 2.76
C LEU A 25 -1.10 -35.98 3.41
N THR A 26 -1.29 -36.77 4.44
CA THR A 26 -2.41 -36.92 5.35
C THR A 26 -2.98 -35.61 5.89
N PRO A 27 -4.30 -35.52 6.16
CA PRO A 27 -4.96 -34.33 6.68
C PRO A 27 -4.73 -34.25 8.20
N GLY A 28 -3.74 -33.47 8.63
CA GLY A 28 -3.43 -33.34 10.05
C GLY A 28 -2.98 -31.98 10.54
N ILE A 29 -2.70 -31.01 9.66
CA ILE A 29 -2.01 -29.78 10.10
C ILE A 29 -2.91 -28.51 10.05
N ASN A 30 -4.17 -28.62 9.64
CA ASN A 30 -5.04 -27.45 9.49
C ASN A 30 -5.85 -27.07 10.75
N SER A 31 -5.72 -27.80 11.86
CA SER A 31 -6.49 -27.49 13.09
C SER A 31 -5.84 -26.46 13.99
N ALA A 32 -4.51 -26.37 14.02
CA ALA A 32 -3.80 -25.46 14.92
C ALA A 32 -3.78 -24.00 14.42
N GLN A 33 -3.81 -23.77 13.11
CA GLN A 33 -3.89 -22.41 12.55
C GLN A 33 -5.31 -21.82 12.58
N ARG A 34 -6.35 -22.65 12.63
CA ARG A 34 -7.73 -22.19 12.82
C ARG A 34 -8.07 -21.85 14.27
N LEU A 35 -7.36 -22.41 15.24
CA LEU A 35 -7.57 -22.14 16.66
C LEU A 35 -7.02 -20.80 17.13
N GLY A 36 -6.12 -20.17 16.39
CA GLY A 36 -5.63 -18.81 16.68
C GLY A 36 -6.51 -17.67 16.17
N GLN A 37 -7.52 -17.96 15.34
CA GLN A 37 -8.45 -16.97 14.79
C GLN A 37 -9.83 -16.93 15.43
N SER A 38 -10.15 -17.85 16.36
CA SER A 38 -11.52 -18.04 16.83
C SER A 38 -11.81 -17.58 18.25
N THR A 39 -10.96 -16.78 18.90
CA THR A 39 -11.17 -16.35 20.31
C THR A 39 -11.37 -14.85 20.52
N LEU A 40 -11.85 -14.12 19.50
CA LEU A 40 -12.53 -12.84 19.68
C LEU A 40 -13.98 -12.98 19.22
N GLU A 41 -14.69 -13.94 19.78
CA GLU A 41 -16.14 -14.05 19.62
C GLU A 41 -16.80 -12.77 20.15
N GLY A 42 -17.34 -11.95 19.25
CA GLY A 42 -18.20 -10.82 19.57
C GLY A 42 -17.88 -9.49 18.90
N HIS A 43 -16.69 -9.27 18.34
CA HIS A 43 -16.40 -8.01 17.65
C HIS A 43 -16.22 -8.23 16.15
N PRO A 44 -16.99 -7.52 15.29
CA PRO A 44 -16.82 -7.62 13.84
C PRO A 44 -15.40 -7.17 13.46
N ASN A 45 -14.82 -7.83 12.41
CA ASN A 45 -13.51 -7.44 11.90
C ASN A 45 -13.61 -6.05 11.25
N PRO A 46 -12.80 -5.06 11.65
CA PRO A 46 -12.86 -3.71 11.06
C PRO A 46 -12.56 -3.68 9.56
N ALA A 47 -11.85 -4.67 9.04
CA ALA A 47 -11.51 -4.77 7.62
C ALA A 47 -12.65 -5.34 6.76
N ASP A 48 -13.68 -5.92 7.35
CA ASP A 48 -14.84 -6.42 6.62
C ASP A 48 -15.81 -5.28 6.30
N PHE A 49 -16.22 -5.20 5.04
CA PHE A 49 -17.18 -4.21 4.58
C PHE A 49 -18.47 -4.88 4.16
N SER A 50 -19.61 -4.34 4.57
CA SER A 50 -20.91 -4.78 4.07
C SER A 50 -21.09 -4.37 2.61
N VAL A 51 -22.05 -5.00 1.93
CA VAL A 51 -22.39 -4.67 0.54
C VAL A 51 -22.83 -3.21 0.42
N GLU A 52 -23.60 -2.71 1.40
CA GLU A 52 -24.10 -1.35 1.45
C GLU A 52 -22.95 -0.35 1.63
N GLU A 53 -22.01 -0.62 2.54
CA GLU A 53 -20.80 0.20 2.75
C GLU A 53 -20.01 0.31 1.45
N LEU A 54 -19.77 -0.82 0.78
CA LEU A 54 -19.03 -0.85 -0.49
C LEU A 54 -19.74 -0.07 -1.58
N GLN A 55 -21.06 -0.19 -1.70
CA GLN A 55 -21.83 0.59 -2.66
C GLN A 55 -21.77 2.10 -2.41
N ILE A 56 -21.79 2.52 -1.15
CA ILE A 56 -21.64 3.94 -0.77
C ILE A 56 -20.24 4.43 -1.15
N LEU A 57 -19.20 3.67 -0.79
CA LEU A 57 -17.82 4.03 -1.08
C LEU A 57 -17.53 4.05 -2.59
N GLN A 58 -18.06 3.09 -3.34
CA GLN A 58 -17.92 3.06 -4.81
C GLN A 58 -18.59 4.26 -5.48
N ARG A 59 -19.84 4.59 -5.09
CA ARG A 59 -20.57 5.74 -5.64
C ARG A 59 -19.86 7.06 -5.34
N ARG A 60 -19.29 7.19 -4.15
CA ARG A 60 -18.69 8.46 -3.70
C ARG A 60 -17.24 8.64 -4.13
N PHE A 61 -16.45 7.57 -4.17
CA PHE A 61 -15.00 7.61 -4.37
C PHE A 61 -14.50 6.84 -5.60
N GLY A 62 -15.36 6.11 -6.30
CA GLY A 62 -15.00 5.38 -7.52
C GLY A 62 -13.99 4.25 -7.28
N VAL A 63 -14.04 3.57 -6.13
CA VAL A 63 -13.07 2.53 -5.77
C VAL A 63 -13.27 1.21 -6.49
N HIS A 64 -12.21 0.42 -6.59
CA HIS A 64 -12.14 -0.81 -7.37
C HIS A 64 -12.56 -2.06 -6.56
N GLY A 65 -12.70 -3.17 -7.26
CA GLY A 65 -13.09 -4.44 -6.69
C GLY A 65 -11.94 -5.23 -6.03
N PRO A 66 -12.20 -6.50 -5.64
CA PRO A 66 -11.23 -7.34 -4.96
C PRO A 66 -10.02 -7.67 -5.83
N GLN A 67 -8.89 -7.93 -5.18
CA GLN A 67 -7.70 -8.45 -5.84
C GLN A 67 -7.96 -9.89 -6.32
N THR A 68 -7.36 -10.29 -7.44
CA THR A 68 -7.47 -11.67 -7.91
C THR A 68 -6.75 -12.63 -6.96
N PRO A 69 -7.21 -13.90 -6.82
CA PRO A 69 -6.57 -14.88 -5.94
C PRO A 69 -5.07 -15.08 -6.23
N LEU A 70 -4.69 -15.03 -7.51
CA LEU A 70 -3.29 -15.14 -7.92
C LEU A 70 -2.46 -13.96 -7.43
N ALA A 71 -3.00 -12.75 -7.52
CA ALA A 71 -2.31 -11.55 -7.03
C ALA A 71 -2.19 -11.54 -5.50
N GLN A 72 -3.18 -12.10 -4.77
CA GLN A 72 -3.10 -12.29 -3.32
C GLN A 72 -1.97 -13.25 -2.95
N LEU A 73 -1.88 -14.41 -3.64
CA LEU A 73 -0.82 -15.39 -3.41
C LEU A 73 0.59 -14.80 -3.62
N PHE A 74 0.78 -13.99 -4.66
CA PHE A 74 2.04 -13.28 -4.87
C PHE A 74 2.35 -12.27 -3.77
N THR A 75 1.35 -11.55 -3.30
CA THR A 75 1.51 -10.59 -2.20
C THR A 75 1.95 -11.30 -0.92
N ASP A 76 1.28 -12.38 -0.54
CA ASP A 76 1.60 -13.18 0.65
C ASP A 76 3.01 -13.82 0.57
N GLY A 77 3.42 -14.26 -0.63
CA GLY A 77 4.77 -14.79 -0.86
C GLY A 77 5.85 -13.72 -0.69
N ILE A 78 5.63 -12.51 -1.16
CA ILE A 78 6.56 -11.38 -1.03
C ILE A 78 6.73 -10.97 0.43
N ASP A 79 5.67 -11.00 1.23
CA ASP A 79 5.71 -10.67 2.66
C ASP A 79 6.67 -11.55 3.46
N GLN A 80 6.96 -12.76 2.99
CA GLN A 80 7.87 -13.71 3.65
C GLN A 80 9.34 -13.52 3.26
N LEU A 81 9.66 -12.66 2.28
CA LEU A 81 11.03 -12.45 1.80
C LEU A 81 11.81 -11.50 2.70
N GLN A 82 12.59 -12.05 3.64
CA GLN A 82 13.39 -11.29 4.61
C GLN A 82 14.31 -10.23 3.99
N PRO A 83 15.07 -10.49 2.91
CA PRO A 83 15.94 -9.48 2.32
C PRO A 83 15.16 -8.26 1.79
N LEU A 84 13.96 -8.48 1.28
CA LEU A 84 13.10 -7.41 0.79
C LEU A 84 12.53 -6.59 1.96
N ARG A 85 12.09 -7.27 3.02
CA ARG A 85 11.62 -6.64 4.26
C ARG A 85 12.68 -5.72 4.85
N LEU A 86 13.94 -6.18 4.98
CA LEU A 86 15.04 -5.37 5.52
C LEU A 86 15.28 -4.11 4.69
N ARG A 87 15.30 -4.22 3.36
CA ARG A 87 15.41 -3.05 2.46
C ARG A 87 14.26 -2.08 2.64
N THR A 88 13.04 -2.59 2.85
CA THR A 88 11.86 -1.76 3.10
C THR A 88 11.99 -1.01 4.41
N LEU A 89 12.45 -1.68 5.47
CA LEU A 89 12.71 -1.07 6.77
C LEU A 89 13.79 0.02 6.71
N ASP A 90 14.89 -0.21 5.99
CA ASP A 90 15.94 0.79 5.77
C ASP A 90 15.39 2.05 5.08
N ARG A 91 14.55 1.87 4.05
CA ARG A 91 13.87 2.99 3.37
C ARG A 91 12.94 3.76 4.32
N LEU A 92 12.15 3.04 5.12
CA LEU A 92 11.27 3.67 6.11
C LEU A 92 12.06 4.39 7.19
N GLN A 93 13.19 3.84 7.63
CA GLN A 93 14.08 4.50 8.59
C GLN A 93 14.58 5.84 8.06
N ALA A 94 14.96 5.92 6.79
CA ALA A 94 15.36 7.17 6.14
C ALA A 94 14.19 8.18 6.06
N LEU A 95 12.95 7.70 5.89
CA LEU A 95 11.74 8.53 5.81
C LEU A 95 11.11 8.87 7.16
N LYS A 96 11.56 8.26 8.27
CA LYS A 96 10.99 8.45 9.61
C LYS A 96 10.80 9.93 10.01
N PRO A 97 11.80 10.84 9.84
CA PRO A 97 11.61 12.24 10.20
C PRO A 97 10.46 12.91 9.46
N VAL A 98 10.32 12.60 8.16
CA VAL A 98 9.26 13.13 7.30
C VAL A 98 7.91 12.53 7.68
N ILE A 99 7.84 11.21 7.92
CA ILE A 99 6.62 10.52 8.37
C ILE A 99 6.09 11.17 9.64
N LEU A 100 6.93 11.35 10.65
CA LEU A 100 6.52 11.95 11.93
C LEU A 100 6.06 13.41 11.76
N ARG A 101 6.84 14.22 11.03
CA ARG A 101 6.53 15.62 10.76
C ARG A 101 5.19 15.79 10.03
N GLU A 102 5.01 15.07 8.92
CA GLU A 102 3.81 15.22 8.09
C GLU A 102 2.58 14.58 8.74
N SER A 103 2.76 13.49 9.48
CA SER A 103 1.67 12.90 10.27
C SER A 103 1.15 13.86 11.34
N ALA A 104 2.06 14.54 12.06
CA ALA A 104 1.68 15.55 13.04
C ALA A 104 0.98 16.75 12.37
N ARG A 105 1.53 17.26 11.26
CA ARG A 105 0.99 18.40 10.49
C ARG A 105 -0.42 18.13 9.99
N HIS A 106 -0.67 16.93 9.48
CA HIS A 106 -1.93 16.53 8.86
C HIS A 106 -2.89 15.82 9.82
N ARG A 107 -2.53 15.68 11.11
CA ARG A 107 -3.35 15.00 12.14
C ARG A 107 -3.76 13.58 11.70
N VAL A 108 -2.81 12.83 11.15
CA VAL A 108 -2.96 11.42 10.80
C VAL A 108 -2.08 10.55 11.69
N ASN A 109 -2.46 9.29 11.85
CA ASN A 109 -1.67 8.37 12.66
C ASN A 109 -0.36 8.03 11.92
N PRO A 110 0.82 8.25 12.53
CA PRO A 110 2.10 7.93 11.89
C PRO A 110 2.26 6.43 11.58
N MET A 111 1.67 5.54 12.40
CA MET A 111 1.66 4.12 12.08
C MET A 111 0.81 3.77 10.87
N LEU A 112 -0.30 4.49 10.63
CA LEU A 112 -1.08 4.32 9.39
C LEU A 112 -0.25 4.73 8.17
N VAL A 113 0.42 5.88 8.23
CA VAL A 113 1.32 6.34 7.14
C VAL A 113 2.44 5.32 6.92
N THR A 114 3.06 4.82 8.00
CA THR A 114 4.13 3.82 7.94
C THR A 114 3.67 2.49 7.35
N ALA A 115 2.50 1.98 7.78
CA ALA A 115 1.95 0.73 7.30
C ALA A 115 1.61 0.77 5.81
N ILE A 116 1.05 1.89 5.33
CA ILE A 116 0.81 2.12 3.91
C ILE A 116 2.13 2.15 3.14
N LEU A 117 3.11 2.94 3.59
CA LEU A 117 4.42 3.01 2.95
C LEU A 117 5.14 1.65 2.94
N PHE A 118 5.02 0.89 4.03
CA PHE A 118 5.59 -0.45 4.12
C PHE A 118 5.00 -1.36 3.04
N ASP A 119 3.66 -1.44 2.94
CA ASP A 119 2.99 -2.25 1.93
C ASP A 119 3.40 -1.86 0.51
N GLU A 120 3.33 -0.57 0.19
CA GLU A 120 3.60 -0.07 -1.17
C GLU A 120 5.06 -0.24 -1.58
N ILE A 121 6.02 -0.02 -0.66
CA ILE A 121 7.46 -0.22 -0.93
C ILE A 121 7.77 -1.73 -1.07
N GLN A 122 7.22 -2.55 -0.18
CA GLN A 122 7.42 -4.01 -0.16
C GLN A 122 6.93 -4.66 -1.45
N HIS A 123 5.79 -4.20 -1.99
CA HIS A 123 5.15 -4.76 -3.16
C HIS A 123 5.41 -3.96 -4.45
N SER A 124 6.29 -2.95 -4.40
CA SER A 124 6.66 -2.18 -5.60
C SER A 124 7.36 -3.07 -6.63
N LYS A 125 6.99 -2.91 -7.89
CA LYS A 125 7.64 -3.67 -8.97
C LYS A 125 9.06 -3.15 -9.23
N PRO A 126 10.01 -4.03 -9.55
CA PRO A 126 11.34 -3.61 -9.93
C PRO A 126 11.30 -2.62 -11.11
N GLY A 127 12.00 -1.50 -10.97
CA GLY A 127 12.11 -0.49 -12.02
C GLY A 127 11.04 0.60 -12.04
N GLU A 128 9.92 0.48 -11.31
CA GLU A 128 8.87 1.53 -11.27
C GLU A 128 9.39 2.89 -10.77
N ALA A 129 10.43 2.89 -9.95
CA ALA A 129 11.07 4.10 -9.43
C ALA A 129 12.07 4.75 -10.41
N LEU A 130 12.33 4.13 -11.57
CA LEU A 130 13.25 4.69 -12.56
C LEU A 130 12.59 5.86 -13.28
N PRO A 131 13.24 7.06 -13.32
CA PRO A 131 12.64 8.26 -13.88
C PRO A 131 12.13 8.08 -15.32
N PHE A 132 12.88 7.39 -16.19
CA PHE A 132 12.47 7.18 -17.56
C PHE A 132 11.20 6.32 -17.70
N ILE A 133 11.00 5.32 -16.80
CA ILE A 133 9.77 4.52 -16.76
C ILE A 133 8.60 5.36 -16.25
N ALA A 134 8.83 6.14 -15.20
CA ALA A 134 7.81 7.04 -14.66
C ALA A 134 7.36 8.08 -15.70
N HIS A 135 8.29 8.65 -16.47
CA HIS A 135 8.00 9.65 -17.51
C HIS A 135 7.43 9.04 -18.79
N SER A 136 7.61 7.76 -19.05
CA SER A 136 7.03 7.09 -20.22
C SER A 136 5.50 7.03 -20.22
N GLY A 137 4.85 7.19 -19.07
CA GLY A 137 3.41 7.02 -18.90
C GLY A 137 2.94 5.55 -18.78
N LEU A 138 3.87 4.60 -18.80
CA LEU A 138 3.56 3.17 -18.63
C LEU A 138 3.10 2.83 -17.22
N VAL A 139 3.55 3.58 -16.22
CA VAL A 139 3.10 3.43 -14.83
C VAL A 139 2.19 4.59 -14.44
N LYS A 140 1.12 4.27 -13.70
CA LYS A 140 0.09 5.25 -13.29
C LYS A 140 0.34 5.82 -11.90
N THR A 141 1.11 5.13 -11.08
CA THR A 141 1.40 5.47 -9.68
C THR A 141 2.90 5.54 -9.47
N HIS A 142 3.35 6.41 -8.57
CA HIS A 142 4.77 6.74 -8.41
C HIS A 142 5.14 6.93 -6.95
N GLY A 143 6.41 6.70 -6.65
CA GLY A 143 7.02 6.97 -5.35
C GLY A 143 6.66 5.95 -4.27
N PRO A 144 7.16 6.16 -3.04
CA PRO A 144 6.99 5.22 -1.93
C PRO A 144 5.56 4.88 -1.55
N ALA A 145 4.62 5.80 -1.73
CA ALA A 145 3.20 5.61 -1.43
C ALA A 145 2.36 5.29 -2.68
N GLN A 146 2.98 4.99 -3.81
CA GLN A 146 2.30 4.65 -5.07
C GLN A 146 1.13 5.60 -5.41
N LEU A 147 1.40 6.92 -5.39
CA LEU A 147 0.40 7.94 -5.67
C LEU A 147 0.31 8.24 -7.17
N GLY A 148 -0.92 8.43 -7.65
CA GLY A 148 -1.20 8.88 -9.02
C GLY A 148 -1.23 10.41 -9.16
N ILE A 149 -1.08 10.90 -10.39
CA ILE A 149 -1.17 12.34 -10.73
C ILE A 149 -2.53 12.91 -10.30
N SER A 150 -3.60 12.11 -10.35
CA SER A 150 -4.93 12.50 -9.90
C SER A 150 -4.95 12.99 -8.45
N GLU A 151 -4.07 12.50 -7.58
CA GLU A 151 -4.02 12.97 -6.20
C GLU A 151 -3.56 14.44 -6.11
N LEU A 152 -2.63 14.88 -6.99
CA LEU A 152 -2.23 16.28 -7.06
C LEU A 152 -3.38 17.19 -7.54
N ILE A 153 -4.23 16.66 -8.44
CA ILE A 153 -5.45 17.35 -8.87
C ILE A 153 -6.44 17.47 -7.69
N HIS A 154 -6.69 16.37 -6.96
CA HIS A 154 -7.54 16.37 -5.77
C HIS A 154 -7.04 17.32 -4.68
N GLN A 155 -5.72 17.47 -4.52
CA GLN A 155 -5.11 18.41 -3.59
C GLN A 155 -5.01 19.85 -4.14
N LYS A 156 -5.57 20.12 -5.33
CA LYS A 156 -5.52 21.42 -6.03
C LYS A 156 -4.11 21.93 -6.30
N LYS A 157 -3.16 21.02 -6.45
CA LYS A 157 -1.77 21.30 -6.87
C LYS A 157 -1.61 21.29 -8.40
N LEU A 158 -2.58 20.71 -9.08
CA LEU A 158 -2.71 20.68 -10.53
C LEU A 158 -4.13 21.09 -10.94
N PRO A 159 -4.30 21.68 -12.14
CA PRO A 159 -5.61 21.91 -12.73
C PRO A 159 -6.29 20.57 -13.09
N GLN A 160 -7.59 20.60 -13.38
CA GLN A 160 -8.37 19.42 -13.81
C GLN A 160 -7.84 18.81 -15.13
N HIS A 161 -7.32 19.65 -16.01
CA HIS A 161 -6.75 19.29 -17.30
C HIS A 161 -5.30 19.78 -17.38
N PRO A 162 -4.35 19.05 -16.76
CA PRO A 162 -2.95 19.48 -16.73
C PRO A 162 -2.30 19.36 -18.11
N THR A 163 -1.45 20.31 -18.45
CA THR A 163 -0.60 20.28 -19.62
C THR A 163 0.48 19.20 -19.51
N PRO A 164 1.11 18.77 -20.62
CA PRO A 164 2.23 17.83 -20.58
C PRO A 164 3.39 18.28 -19.67
N LYS A 165 3.68 19.57 -19.60
CA LYS A 165 4.71 20.15 -18.72
C LYS A 165 4.33 20.01 -17.25
N GLU A 166 3.08 20.25 -16.91
CA GLU A 166 2.57 20.07 -15.54
C GLU A 166 2.52 18.60 -15.14
N ILE A 167 2.21 17.71 -16.08
CA ILE A 167 2.28 16.25 -15.85
C ILE A 167 3.72 15.81 -15.58
N ALA A 168 4.71 16.31 -16.32
CA ALA A 168 6.12 16.01 -16.07
C ALA A 168 6.55 16.51 -14.68
N TRP A 169 6.23 17.75 -14.33
CA TRP A 169 6.49 18.29 -13.01
C TRP A 169 5.81 17.44 -11.90
N ALA A 170 4.57 17.03 -12.11
CA ALA A 170 3.85 16.19 -11.15
C ALA A 170 4.54 14.85 -10.90
N ARG A 171 5.07 14.22 -11.96
CA ARG A 171 5.84 12.97 -11.83
C ARG A 171 7.11 13.17 -11.01
N ASP A 172 7.83 14.28 -11.23
CA ASP A 172 9.00 14.62 -10.43
C ASP A 172 8.65 14.80 -8.94
N GLN A 173 7.52 15.46 -8.64
CA GLN A 173 7.04 15.60 -7.27
C GLN A 173 6.68 14.23 -6.65
N LEU A 174 6.06 13.34 -7.41
CA LEU A 174 5.68 12.01 -6.95
C LEU A 174 6.89 11.08 -6.79
N LEU A 175 7.94 11.24 -7.58
CA LEU A 175 9.18 10.48 -7.48
C LEU A 175 10.05 10.91 -6.30
N ASN A 176 9.93 12.16 -5.84
CA ASN A 176 10.64 12.63 -4.65
C ASN A 176 10.05 11.96 -3.40
N PRO A 177 10.83 11.17 -2.63
CA PRO A 177 10.29 10.38 -1.53
C PRO A 177 9.66 11.21 -0.42
N GLU A 178 10.26 12.36 -0.08
CA GLU A 178 9.72 13.24 0.98
C GLU A 178 8.42 13.91 0.55
N GLN A 179 8.37 14.42 -0.69
CA GLN A 179 7.16 15.00 -1.27
C GLN A 179 6.04 13.96 -1.36
N ASN A 180 6.39 12.73 -1.70
CA ASN A 180 5.43 11.63 -1.80
C ASN A 180 4.80 11.29 -0.44
N VAL A 181 5.60 11.25 0.64
CA VAL A 181 5.10 11.08 2.02
C VAL A 181 4.20 12.26 2.44
N GLN A 182 4.58 13.49 2.11
CA GLN A 182 3.75 14.67 2.36
C GLN A 182 2.40 14.57 1.65
N LEU A 183 2.41 14.17 0.38
CA LEU A 183 1.19 13.99 -0.42
C LEU A 183 0.31 12.87 0.13
N LEU A 184 0.90 11.77 0.63
CA LEU A 184 0.15 10.70 1.30
C LEU A 184 -0.54 11.19 2.57
N ALA A 185 0.18 11.89 3.45
CA ALA A 185 -0.40 12.44 4.68
C ALA A 185 -1.54 13.41 4.38
N ALA A 186 -1.37 14.28 3.38
CA ALA A 186 -2.41 15.21 2.91
C ALA A 186 -3.62 14.46 2.31
N LYS A 187 -3.40 13.37 1.53
CA LYS A 187 -4.46 12.49 1.02
C LYS A 187 -5.29 11.91 2.16
N LEU A 188 -4.64 11.34 3.17
CA LEU A 188 -5.34 10.75 4.32
C LEU A 188 -6.15 11.81 5.10
N GLN A 189 -5.60 13.01 5.30
CA GLN A 189 -6.33 14.12 5.91
C GLN A 189 -7.55 14.53 5.06
N ARG A 190 -7.39 14.64 3.73
CA ARG A 190 -8.50 14.94 2.82
C ARG A 190 -9.60 13.90 2.92
N LEU A 191 -9.25 12.61 2.82
CA LEU A 191 -10.20 11.51 2.93
C LEU A 191 -10.91 11.49 4.30
N LYS A 192 -10.20 11.77 5.41
CA LYS A 192 -10.84 11.94 6.73
C LYS A 192 -11.94 13.00 6.70
N ARG A 193 -11.67 14.17 6.11
CA ARG A 193 -12.68 15.25 6.01
C ARG A 193 -13.85 14.85 5.13
N GLU A 194 -13.59 14.20 4.00
CA GLU A 194 -14.64 13.74 3.08
C GLU A 194 -15.52 12.65 3.69
N LEU A 195 -14.98 11.85 4.61
CA LEU A 195 -15.73 10.86 5.39
C LEU A 195 -16.47 11.47 6.59
N GLY A 196 -16.29 12.76 6.89
CA GLY A 196 -16.88 13.40 8.07
C GLY A 196 -16.22 13.00 9.39
N LEU A 197 -15.02 12.44 9.35
CA LEU A 197 -14.26 12.06 10.56
C LEU A 197 -13.70 13.31 11.27
N PRO A 198 -13.47 13.26 12.61
CA PRO A 198 -12.97 14.40 13.37
C PRO A 198 -11.66 14.95 12.77
N PRO A 199 -11.63 16.23 12.36
CA PRO A 199 -10.47 16.78 11.64
C PRO A 199 -9.22 16.87 12.52
N HIS A 200 -9.38 17.09 13.81
CA HIS A 200 -8.29 17.27 14.77
C HIS A 200 -7.91 15.99 15.53
N GLY A 201 -8.79 14.97 15.51
CA GLY A 201 -8.52 13.67 16.14
C GLY A 201 -7.54 12.83 15.35
N VAL A 202 -6.60 12.19 16.03
CA VAL A 202 -5.74 11.14 15.44
C VAL A 202 -6.41 9.81 15.70
N LEU A 203 -6.77 9.08 14.64
CA LEU A 203 -7.39 7.75 14.74
C LEU A 203 -6.38 6.74 15.29
N GLN A 204 -6.83 5.90 16.22
CA GLN A 204 -6.01 4.87 16.86
C GLN A 204 -6.74 3.53 16.83
N ALA A 205 -6.28 2.59 16.00
CA ALA A 205 -6.93 1.30 15.78
C ALA A 205 -7.15 0.51 17.11
N SER A 206 -6.23 0.62 18.06
CA SER A 206 -6.32 -0.03 19.38
C SER A 206 -7.31 0.60 20.35
N ARG A 207 -7.77 1.82 20.05
CA ARG A 207 -8.63 2.59 20.96
C ARG A 207 -10.10 2.18 20.88
N SER A 208 -10.59 1.96 19.67
CA SER A 208 -11.99 1.59 19.46
C SER A 208 -12.19 0.91 18.11
N TYR A 209 -13.26 0.12 18.01
CA TYR A 209 -13.70 -0.46 16.72
C TYR A 209 -13.98 0.63 15.68
N VAL A 210 -14.56 1.75 16.08
CA VAL A 210 -14.89 2.86 15.18
C VAL A 210 -13.63 3.45 14.56
N ASP A 211 -12.58 3.67 15.34
CA ASP A 211 -11.28 4.14 14.83
C ASP A 211 -10.63 3.11 13.91
N ALA A 212 -10.67 1.83 14.29
CA ALA A 212 -10.13 0.74 13.48
C ALA A 212 -10.88 0.63 12.14
N LYS A 213 -12.21 0.74 12.14
CA LYS A 213 -13.05 0.75 10.94
C LYS A 213 -12.76 1.97 10.06
N ALA A 214 -12.58 3.14 10.65
CA ALA A 214 -12.22 4.36 9.93
C ALA A 214 -10.83 4.21 9.27
N ILE A 215 -9.85 3.64 9.96
CA ILE A 215 -8.52 3.34 9.41
C ILE A 215 -8.62 2.34 8.25
N ALA A 216 -9.40 1.27 8.41
CA ALA A 216 -9.66 0.30 7.34
C ALA A 216 -10.28 0.97 6.11
N THR A 217 -11.25 1.86 6.32
CA THR A 217 -11.89 2.62 5.23
C THR A 217 -10.89 3.54 4.52
N LEU A 218 -10.05 4.28 5.27
CA LEU A 218 -9.00 5.12 4.68
C LEU A 218 -8.00 4.29 3.86
N SER A 219 -7.62 3.12 4.35
CA SER A 219 -6.73 2.18 3.67
C SER A 219 -7.37 1.67 2.37
N TYR A 220 -8.64 1.26 2.43
CA TYR A 220 -9.40 0.87 1.24
C TYR A 220 -9.47 1.98 0.19
N LEU A 221 -9.76 3.21 0.59
CA LEU A 221 -9.81 4.36 -0.32
C LEU A 221 -8.44 4.76 -0.87
N HIS A 222 -7.37 4.39 -0.19
CA HIS A 222 -6.01 4.63 -0.69
C HIS A 222 -5.67 3.70 -1.87
N ASN A 223 -5.91 2.40 -1.74
CA ASN A 223 -5.47 1.37 -2.70
C ASN A 223 -6.62 0.85 -3.59
N GLY A 224 -7.85 0.82 -3.09
CA GLY A 224 -9.05 0.35 -3.80
C GLY A 224 -9.27 -1.17 -3.76
N LYS A 225 -8.45 -1.96 -3.06
CA LYS A 225 -8.57 -3.41 -2.95
C LYS A 225 -9.09 -3.83 -1.59
N LEU A 226 -9.98 -4.82 -1.54
CA LEU A 226 -10.67 -5.24 -0.32
C LEU A 226 -9.78 -5.94 0.71
N ASP A 227 -8.69 -6.57 0.27
CA ASP A 227 -7.71 -7.24 1.13
C ASP A 227 -6.70 -6.27 1.76
N TYR A 228 -6.55 -5.09 1.18
CA TYR A 228 -5.58 -4.08 1.62
C TYR A 228 -5.80 -3.58 3.06
N PRO A 229 -7.03 -3.29 3.52
CA PRO A 229 -7.29 -2.87 4.89
C PRO A 229 -6.81 -3.84 5.96
N ALA A 230 -7.01 -5.13 5.74
CA ALA A 230 -6.55 -6.17 6.68
C ALA A 230 -5.01 -6.19 6.79
N ARG A 231 -4.30 -6.05 5.65
CA ARG A 231 -2.84 -5.96 5.66
C ARG A 231 -2.34 -4.72 6.40
N VAL A 232 -2.91 -3.55 6.10
CA VAL A 232 -2.53 -2.29 6.77
C VAL A 232 -2.76 -2.38 8.28
N LEU A 233 -3.91 -2.90 8.73
CA LEU A 233 -4.17 -3.09 10.16
C LEU A 233 -3.19 -4.06 10.82
N ARG A 234 -2.77 -5.12 10.11
CA ARG A 234 -1.74 -6.06 10.58
C ARG A 234 -0.38 -5.37 10.71
N TYR A 235 0.06 -4.59 9.72
CA TYR A 235 1.31 -3.84 9.79
C TYR A 235 1.28 -2.75 10.86
N MET A 236 0.14 -2.14 11.12
CA MET A 236 0.00 -1.21 12.25
C MET A 236 0.20 -1.85 13.62
N GLN A 237 0.15 -3.18 13.71
CA GLN A 237 0.40 -3.96 14.94
C GLN A 237 1.82 -4.58 14.95
N ASP A 238 2.59 -4.40 13.88
CA ASP A 238 3.92 -4.99 13.74
C ASP A 238 4.92 -4.36 14.73
N PRO A 239 5.54 -5.15 15.65
CA PRO A 239 6.43 -4.62 16.68
C PRO A 239 7.67 -3.92 16.11
N GLU A 240 8.18 -4.39 14.96
CA GLU A 240 9.36 -3.83 14.32
C GLU A 240 9.07 -2.45 13.73
N LEU A 241 7.90 -2.28 13.08
CA LEU A 241 7.44 -0.97 12.59
C LEU A 241 7.13 -0.02 13.75
N HIS A 242 6.58 -0.51 14.86
CA HIS A 242 6.43 0.30 16.07
C HIS A 242 7.78 0.74 16.64
N GLY A 243 8.73 -0.19 16.75
CA GLY A 243 10.10 0.12 17.15
C GLY A 243 10.75 1.15 16.25
N LEU A 244 10.59 1.02 14.92
CA LEU A 244 11.10 1.97 13.95
C LEU A 244 10.56 3.39 14.20
N ILE A 245 9.26 3.54 14.40
CA ILE A 245 8.61 4.86 14.49
C ILE A 245 8.77 5.49 15.87
N TYR A 246 8.59 4.73 16.94
CA TYR A 246 8.50 5.30 18.29
C TYR A 246 9.77 5.17 19.13
N SER A 247 10.75 4.31 18.76
CA SER A 247 12.00 4.28 19.49
C SER A 247 12.85 5.53 19.19
N SER A 248 13.47 6.07 20.22
CA SER A 248 14.48 7.15 20.10
C SER A 248 15.83 6.63 19.60
N ARG A 249 16.08 5.31 19.68
CA ARG A 249 17.30 4.66 19.20
C ARG A 249 17.12 4.19 17.76
N ALA A 250 18.15 4.40 16.93
CA ALA A 250 18.23 3.72 15.65
C ALA A 250 18.22 2.20 15.91
N PRO A 251 17.48 1.39 15.13
CA PRO A 251 17.50 -0.06 15.27
C PRO A 251 18.96 -0.54 15.14
N ALA A 252 19.37 -1.41 16.08
CA ALA A 252 20.67 -2.06 16.00
C ALA A 252 20.71 -2.86 14.70
N ARG A 253 21.63 -2.54 13.79
CA ARG A 253 21.83 -3.33 12.58
C ARG A 253 22.26 -4.72 13.01
N PRO A 254 21.61 -5.80 12.57
CA PRO A 254 22.14 -7.13 12.78
C PRO A 254 23.51 -7.18 12.10
N HIS A 255 24.57 -7.37 12.88
CA HIS A 255 25.88 -7.69 12.36
C HIS A 255 25.80 -9.14 11.84
N PHE A 256 25.69 -9.30 10.55
CA PHE A 256 25.97 -10.59 9.92
C PHE A 256 27.49 -10.82 10.01
N ILE A 257 27.88 -11.79 10.80
CA ILE A 257 29.24 -12.34 10.85
C ILE A 257 29.39 -13.31 9.68
#